data_5717bb239c2ed3a20a0a38f16ec94498
#
_entry.id   5717bb239c2ed3a20a0a38f16ec94498
#
_cell.length_a   1.000
_cell.length_b   1.000
_cell.length_c   1.000
_cell.angle_alpha   90.00
_cell.angle_beta   90.00
_cell.angle_gamma   90.00
#
_symmetry.space_group_name_H-M   'P 1'
#
loop_
_entity.id
_entity.type
_entity.pdbx_description
1 polymer ?
#
loop_
_entity_poly.entity_id
_entity_poly.type
_entity_poly.pdbx_seq_one_letter_code
_entity_poly.pdbx_strand_id
1 'polypeptide(L)'
;GEGQWEDKIMELMEAVDSYIPTPERPVDQAFLMPIEDVFTITGRGTVVTGRVERGVINVGEEVEIVGIKPTTKTTVTGVEMFRKLLDSGQAGDNIGALLRGTKKEEVERGQVLAKPGTINPHTGFKSEVYVLTKDEGGRHTPFFTGYKPQFYFRTTDITGEVHLPEGVEMVMPGDNISVSVELIHPIAIEQGLRFSIREGGRTVASGVVADINE
;
A
#
# COMPACT_ATOMS: atom_id res chain seq x y z
N GLY A 1 -35.95 -0.60 -31.00
CA GLY A 1 -36.03 -1.21 -29.67
C GLY A 1 -34.82 -0.88 -28.79
N GLU A 2 -33.94 -0.01 -29.29
CA GLU A 2 -32.64 0.21 -28.66
C GLU A 2 -32.64 1.47 -27.79
N GLY A 3 -33.40 2.49 -28.12
CA GLY A 3 -33.45 3.76 -27.38
C GLY A 3 -33.85 3.63 -25.92
N GLN A 4 -34.73 2.72 -25.56
CA GLN A 4 -35.20 2.52 -24.18
C GLN A 4 -34.05 2.02 -23.25
N TRP A 5 -33.14 1.25 -23.79
CA TRP A 5 -31.97 0.76 -23.02
C TRP A 5 -30.86 1.81 -22.94
N GLU A 6 -30.71 2.61 -23.98
CA GLU A 6 -29.79 3.75 -23.99
C GLU A 6 -30.20 4.78 -22.94
N ASP A 7 -31.50 5.10 -22.83
CA ASP A 7 -32.02 5.99 -21.79
C ASP A 7 -31.71 5.46 -20.37
N LYS A 8 -31.83 4.14 -20.15
CA LYS A 8 -31.50 3.54 -18.86
C LYS A 8 -29.99 3.57 -18.54
N ILE A 9 -29.14 3.48 -19.55
CA ILE A 9 -27.68 3.65 -19.37
C ILE A 9 -27.37 5.12 -19.01
N MET A 10 -28.00 6.07 -19.69
CA MET A 10 -27.82 7.50 -19.38
C MET A 10 -28.33 7.86 -17.98
N GLU A 11 -29.49 7.33 -17.58
CA GLU A 11 -30.02 7.45 -16.21
C GLU A 11 -29.01 6.93 -15.16
N LEU A 12 -28.36 5.78 -15.43
CA LEU A 12 -27.31 5.24 -14.55
C LEU A 12 -26.10 6.18 -14.48
N MET A 13 -25.64 6.70 -15.63
CA MET A 13 -24.50 7.63 -15.67
C MET A 13 -24.80 8.92 -14.90
N GLU A 14 -26.00 9.49 -15.07
CA GLU A 14 -26.43 10.67 -14.34
C GLU A 14 -26.55 10.41 -12.82
N ALA A 15 -27.05 9.22 -12.44
CA ALA A 15 -27.09 8.81 -11.04
C ALA A 15 -25.67 8.66 -10.44
N VAL A 16 -24.70 8.09 -11.17
CA VAL A 16 -23.31 8.00 -10.76
C VAL A 16 -22.71 9.39 -10.55
N ASP A 17 -22.88 10.29 -11.51
CA ASP A 17 -22.30 11.64 -11.46
C ASP A 17 -22.91 12.49 -10.35
N SER A 18 -24.18 12.31 -10.03
CA SER A 18 -24.87 13.09 -8.99
C SER A 18 -24.75 12.51 -7.59
N TYR A 19 -24.65 11.18 -7.45
CA TYR A 19 -24.67 10.49 -6.15
C TYR A 19 -23.29 10.22 -5.57
N ILE A 20 -22.27 9.96 -6.42
CA ILE A 20 -20.91 9.65 -5.97
C ILE A 20 -20.12 10.95 -5.83
N PRO A 21 -19.72 11.34 -4.59
CA PRO A 21 -18.93 12.55 -4.42
C PRO A 21 -17.52 12.37 -5.03
N THR A 22 -17.00 13.43 -5.63
CA THR A 22 -15.59 13.45 -6.06
C THR A 22 -14.69 13.28 -4.83
N PRO A 23 -13.79 12.27 -4.81
CA PRO A 23 -12.93 12.05 -3.65
C PRO A 23 -11.94 13.20 -3.46
N GLU A 24 -11.74 13.60 -2.21
CA GLU A 24 -10.67 14.53 -1.88
C GLU A 24 -9.31 13.88 -2.12
N ARG A 25 -8.42 14.60 -2.77
CA ARG A 25 -7.05 14.16 -3.05
C ARG A 25 -6.08 14.83 -2.09
N PRO A 26 -5.33 14.08 -1.28
CA PRO A 26 -4.38 14.65 -0.31
C PRO A 26 -3.11 15.17 -1.00
N VAL A 27 -3.22 16.20 -1.83
CA VAL A 27 -2.11 16.79 -2.62
C VAL A 27 -1.16 17.62 -1.79
N ASP A 28 -1.60 18.15 -0.66
CA ASP A 28 -0.81 19.00 0.24
C ASP A 28 0.13 18.21 1.17
N GLN A 29 0.04 16.89 1.16
CA GLN A 29 0.91 16.01 1.94
C GLN A 29 2.21 15.69 1.21
N ALA A 30 3.20 15.17 1.95
CA ALA A 30 4.44 14.70 1.35
C ALA A 30 4.17 13.55 0.37
N PHE A 31 4.78 13.62 -0.83
CA PHE A 31 4.62 12.61 -1.87
C PHE A 31 4.92 11.20 -1.38
N LEU A 32 4.04 10.26 -1.71
CA LEU A 32 4.22 8.83 -1.52
C LEU A 32 3.47 8.04 -2.60
N MET A 33 4.17 7.10 -3.23
CA MET A 33 3.63 6.19 -4.24
C MET A 33 4.12 4.76 -3.97
N PRO A 34 3.24 3.82 -3.59
CA PRO A 34 3.59 2.40 -3.54
C PRO A 34 3.95 1.86 -4.93
N ILE A 35 5.02 1.08 -5.02
CA ILE A 35 5.48 0.47 -6.27
C ILE A 35 4.68 -0.80 -6.54
N GLU A 36 3.98 -0.82 -7.67
CA GLU A 36 3.17 -1.95 -8.12
C GLU A 36 3.92 -2.85 -9.11
N ASP A 37 4.69 -2.24 -10.01
CA ASP A 37 5.48 -2.98 -11.00
C ASP A 37 6.75 -2.22 -11.40
N VAL A 38 7.74 -2.96 -11.95
CA VAL A 38 9.06 -2.44 -12.31
C VAL A 38 9.44 -2.94 -13.70
N PHE A 39 9.68 -2.02 -14.62
CA PHE A 39 10.14 -2.37 -15.98
C PHE A 39 11.42 -1.63 -16.34
N THR A 40 12.09 -2.14 -17.38
CA THR A 40 13.19 -1.45 -18.02
C THR A 40 12.77 -1.01 -19.42
N ILE A 41 12.96 0.26 -19.73
CA ILE A 41 12.81 0.78 -21.10
C ILE A 41 14.20 0.94 -21.70
N THR A 42 14.45 0.22 -22.81
CA THR A 42 15.72 0.27 -23.53
C THR A 42 16.09 1.71 -23.89
N GLY A 43 17.28 2.16 -23.48
CA GLY A 43 17.77 3.50 -23.72
C GLY A 43 17.21 4.61 -22.81
N ARG A 44 16.24 4.30 -21.93
CA ARG A 44 15.67 5.26 -20.98
C ARG A 44 15.98 4.94 -19.53
N GLY A 45 15.96 3.67 -19.13
CA GLY A 45 16.24 3.23 -17.75
C GLY A 45 15.09 2.47 -17.10
N THR A 46 15.08 2.47 -15.78
CA THR A 46 14.07 1.78 -14.97
C THR A 46 12.84 2.66 -14.76
N VAL A 47 11.68 2.11 -15.00
CA VAL A 47 10.38 2.72 -14.73
C VAL A 47 9.68 1.92 -13.63
N VAL A 48 9.16 2.61 -12.66
CA VAL A 48 8.27 2.04 -11.64
C VAL A 48 6.86 2.58 -11.84
N THR A 49 5.86 1.74 -11.65
CA THR A 49 4.46 2.15 -11.72
C THR A 49 3.79 2.02 -10.37
N GLY A 50 2.79 2.85 -10.16
CA GLY A 50 1.95 2.82 -8.98
C GLY A 50 0.91 3.93 -8.98
N ARG A 51 -0.03 3.82 -8.05
CA ARG A 51 -0.95 4.90 -7.77
C ARG A 51 -0.33 5.83 -6.73
N VAL A 52 -0.28 7.12 -7.02
CA VAL A 52 0.12 8.13 -6.04
C VAL A 52 -0.87 8.12 -4.88
N GLU A 53 -0.41 7.75 -3.69
CA GLU A 53 -1.24 7.66 -2.48
C GLU A 53 -1.53 9.06 -1.94
N ARG A 54 -0.51 9.93 -1.91
CA ARG A 54 -0.59 11.31 -1.44
C ARG A 54 0.48 12.20 -2.05
N GLY A 55 0.28 13.50 -1.98
CA GLY A 55 1.23 14.51 -2.45
C GLY A 55 1.26 14.66 -3.97
N VAL A 56 2.29 15.34 -4.41
CA VAL A 56 2.61 15.63 -5.82
C VAL A 56 4.08 15.30 -6.06
N ILE A 57 4.39 14.76 -7.24
CA ILE A 57 5.75 14.56 -7.73
C ILE A 57 5.92 15.29 -9.04
N ASN A 58 6.99 16.06 -9.17
CA ASN A 58 7.37 16.75 -10.40
C ASN A 58 8.58 16.09 -11.04
N VAL A 59 8.68 16.21 -12.37
CA VAL A 59 9.89 15.80 -13.08
C VAL A 59 11.08 16.63 -12.59
N GLY A 60 12.18 15.95 -12.26
CA GLY A 60 13.41 16.57 -11.72
C GLY A 60 13.52 16.47 -10.19
N GLU A 61 12.47 16.06 -9.48
CA GLU A 61 12.52 15.94 -8.02
C GLU A 61 13.28 14.68 -7.55
N GLU A 62 13.98 14.83 -6.42
CA GLU A 62 14.61 13.72 -5.70
C GLU A 62 13.57 12.96 -4.88
N VAL A 63 13.65 11.64 -4.92
CA VAL A 63 12.84 10.71 -4.14
C VAL A 63 13.69 9.65 -3.46
N GLU A 64 13.16 9.03 -2.42
CA GLU A 64 13.71 7.84 -1.80
C GLU A 64 12.89 6.62 -2.18
N ILE A 65 13.60 5.49 -2.40
CA ILE A 65 13.03 4.15 -2.54
C ILE A 65 13.15 3.51 -1.16
N VAL A 66 12.03 3.26 -0.49
CA VAL A 66 11.99 2.84 0.92
C VAL A 66 11.32 1.49 1.09
N GLY A 67 11.86 0.65 1.97
CA GLY A 67 11.33 -0.66 2.36
C GLY A 67 12.06 -1.84 1.68
N ILE A 68 11.98 -3.01 2.29
CA ILE A 68 12.54 -4.32 1.86
C ILE A 68 14.08 -4.28 1.76
N LYS A 69 14.63 -3.37 0.97
CA LYS A 69 16.07 -3.14 0.75
C LYS A 69 16.53 -1.87 1.46
N PRO A 70 17.84 -1.66 1.62
CA PRO A 70 18.37 -0.39 2.13
C PRO A 70 17.80 0.79 1.33
N THR A 71 17.39 1.85 2.02
CA THR A 71 16.87 3.06 1.41
C THR A 71 17.88 3.68 0.46
N THR A 72 17.45 3.98 -0.76
CA THR A 72 18.28 4.62 -1.79
C THR A 72 17.60 5.87 -2.32
N LYS A 73 18.41 6.83 -2.77
CA LYS A 73 17.94 8.08 -3.40
C LYS A 73 18.07 8.03 -4.91
N THR A 74 17.10 8.60 -5.59
CA THR A 74 17.11 8.76 -7.04
C THR A 74 16.34 10.01 -7.45
N THR A 75 16.39 10.35 -8.73
CA THR A 75 15.65 11.49 -9.29
C THR A 75 14.62 10.97 -10.29
N VAL A 76 13.39 11.48 -10.21
CA VAL A 76 12.36 11.22 -11.22
C VAL A 76 12.67 12.06 -12.45
N THR A 77 12.99 11.42 -13.57
CA THR A 77 13.35 12.08 -14.84
C THR A 77 12.22 12.13 -15.85
N GLY A 78 11.10 11.48 -15.55
CA GLY A 78 9.90 11.51 -16.37
C GLY A 78 8.72 10.94 -15.62
N VAL A 79 7.56 11.48 -15.89
CA VAL A 79 6.26 10.99 -15.40
C VAL A 79 5.40 10.71 -16.62
N GLU A 80 4.76 9.54 -16.65
CA GLU A 80 3.90 9.12 -17.76
C GLU A 80 2.58 8.57 -17.23
N MET A 81 1.47 8.94 -17.86
CA MET A 81 0.15 8.38 -17.61
C MET A 81 -0.59 8.22 -18.95
N PHE A 82 -1.18 7.02 -19.19
CA PHE A 82 -1.88 6.70 -20.44
C PHE A 82 -1.08 7.00 -21.72
N ARG A 83 0.23 6.71 -21.71
CA ARG A 83 1.18 6.97 -22.82
C ARG A 83 1.38 8.45 -23.13
N LYS A 84 1.08 9.34 -22.18
CA LYS A 84 1.34 10.77 -22.27
C LYS A 84 2.39 11.15 -21.23
N LEU A 85 3.40 11.90 -21.66
CA LEU A 85 4.36 12.49 -20.75
C LEU A 85 3.70 13.68 -20.03
N LEU A 86 3.93 13.75 -18.74
CA LEU A 86 3.42 14.79 -17.85
C LEU A 86 4.58 15.47 -17.14
N ASP A 87 4.39 16.72 -16.74
CA ASP A 87 5.34 17.46 -15.91
C ASP A 87 5.27 17.02 -14.44
N SER A 88 4.11 16.51 -14.02
CA SER A 88 3.87 16.06 -12.63
C SER A 88 2.83 14.97 -12.55
N GLY A 89 2.79 14.26 -11.40
CA GLY A 89 1.73 13.35 -11.00
C GLY A 89 1.27 13.68 -9.58
N GLN A 90 -0.01 13.50 -9.28
CA GLN A 90 -0.59 13.86 -8.00
C GLN A 90 -1.42 12.73 -7.38
N ALA A 91 -1.77 12.87 -6.11
CA ALA A 91 -2.61 11.92 -5.37
C ALA A 91 -3.81 11.44 -6.19
N GLY A 92 -3.97 10.13 -6.28
CA GLY A 92 -5.02 9.46 -7.06
C GLY A 92 -4.65 9.10 -8.50
N ASP A 93 -3.55 9.62 -9.04
CA ASP A 93 -3.10 9.30 -10.40
C ASP A 93 -2.33 7.97 -10.42
N ASN A 94 -2.57 7.15 -11.43
CA ASN A 94 -1.74 5.99 -11.75
C ASN A 94 -0.67 6.41 -12.74
N ILE A 95 0.58 6.42 -12.30
CA ILE A 95 1.71 6.91 -13.09
C ILE A 95 2.82 5.89 -13.26
N GLY A 96 3.61 6.05 -14.32
CA GLY A 96 4.93 5.49 -14.46
C GLY A 96 5.97 6.58 -14.18
N ALA A 97 6.86 6.34 -13.23
CA ALA A 97 7.97 7.23 -12.88
C ALA A 97 9.29 6.65 -13.41
N LEU A 98 9.98 7.40 -14.26
CA LEU A 98 11.30 7.07 -14.78
C LEU A 98 12.37 7.49 -13.78
N LEU A 99 13.20 6.55 -13.33
CA LEU A 99 14.20 6.76 -12.28
C LEU A 99 15.61 6.88 -12.87
N ARG A 100 16.36 7.89 -12.43
CA ARG A 100 17.74 8.13 -12.88
C ARG A 100 18.71 7.14 -12.25
N GLY A 101 19.49 6.42 -13.08
CA GLY A 101 20.59 5.58 -12.61
C GLY A 101 20.21 4.39 -11.74
N THR A 102 18.93 4.12 -11.57
CA THR A 102 18.41 2.98 -10.81
C THR A 102 18.32 1.76 -11.72
N LYS A 103 18.91 0.64 -11.32
CA LYS A 103 18.79 -0.63 -12.04
C LYS A 103 17.51 -1.36 -11.60
N LYS A 104 16.98 -2.23 -12.47
CA LYS A 104 15.76 -2.99 -12.18
C LYS A 104 15.90 -3.85 -10.92
N GLU A 105 17.09 -4.38 -10.66
CA GLU A 105 17.40 -5.27 -9.52
C GLU A 105 17.48 -4.51 -8.19
N GLU A 106 17.60 -3.18 -8.23
CA GLU A 106 17.71 -2.32 -7.04
C GLU A 106 16.35 -1.93 -6.48
N VAL A 107 15.28 -2.10 -7.26
CA VAL A 107 13.91 -1.74 -6.88
C VAL A 107 12.97 -2.90 -7.14
N GLU A 108 11.96 -3.06 -6.29
CA GLU A 108 10.97 -4.12 -6.43
C GLU A 108 9.58 -3.70 -5.95
N ARG A 109 8.56 -4.45 -6.38
CA ARG A 109 7.19 -4.30 -5.91
C ARG A 109 7.15 -4.41 -4.38
N GLY A 110 6.36 -3.54 -3.74
CA GLY A 110 6.20 -3.50 -2.30
C GLY A 110 7.02 -2.43 -1.60
N GLN A 111 8.08 -1.92 -2.24
CA GLN A 111 8.73 -0.68 -1.82
C GLN A 111 7.85 0.52 -2.14
N VAL A 112 8.18 1.69 -1.60
CA VAL A 112 7.52 2.95 -1.93
C VAL A 112 8.52 3.95 -2.48
N LEU A 113 8.06 4.80 -3.43
CA LEU A 113 8.71 6.07 -3.71
C LEU A 113 8.14 7.13 -2.77
N ALA A 114 8.98 7.86 -2.08
CA ALA A 114 8.56 8.89 -1.15
C ALA A 114 9.43 10.14 -1.25
N LYS A 115 8.89 11.27 -0.80
CA LYS A 115 9.69 12.47 -0.59
C LYS A 115 10.78 12.16 0.45
N PRO A 116 12.04 12.58 0.23
CA PRO A 116 13.14 12.23 1.12
C PRO A 116 12.87 12.55 2.60
N GLY A 117 13.15 11.58 3.47
CA GLY A 117 13.02 11.71 4.93
C GLY A 117 11.57 11.76 5.47
N THR A 118 10.56 11.41 4.68
CA THR A 118 9.15 11.49 5.12
C THR A 118 8.55 10.18 5.58
N ILE A 119 9.19 9.07 5.30
CA ILE A 119 8.82 7.73 5.76
C ILE A 119 10.06 6.87 5.96
N ASN A 120 10.06 6.02 6.98
CA ASN A 120 11.14 5.09 7.28
C ASN A 120 10.69 3.64 7.16
N PRO A 121 11.63 2.71 6.90
CA PRO A 121 11.34 1.30 6.95
C PRO A 121 11.42 0.79 8.39
N HIS A 122 10.46 -0.05 8.82
CA HIS A 122 10.39 -0.65 10.16
C HIS A 122 10.04 -2.13 10.06
N THR A 123 10.51 -2.92 11.03
CA THR A 123 10.15 -4.33 11.21
C THR A 123 9.12 -4.51 12.33
N GLY A 124 9.20 -3.69 13.39
CA GLY A 124 8.40 -3.82 14.59
C GLY A 124 7.30 -2.76 14.70
N PHE A 125 6.10 -3.16 15.05
CA PHE A 125 4.99 -2.23 15.30
C PHE A 125 3.93 -2.84 16.24
N LYS A 126 3.14 -1.97 16.86
CA LYS A 126 1.90 -2.32 17.57
C LYS A 126 0.71 -2.06 16.68
N SER A 127 -0.30 -2.89 16.77
CA SER A 127 -1.50 -2.77 15.96
C SER A 127 -2.76 -3.15 16.70
N GLU A 128 -3.87 -2.52 16.32
CA GLU A 128 -5.22 -2.96 16.64
C GLU A 128 -5.70 -3.86 15.52
N VAL A 129 -6.12 -5.07 15.88
CA VAL A 129 -6.49 -6.13 14.94
C VAL A 129 -7.89 -6.65 15.25
N TYR A 130 -8.71 -6.72 14.21
CA TYR A 130 -9.98 -7.46 14.23
C TYR A 130 -9.80 -8.80 13.52
N VAL A 131 -10.11 -9.90 14.21
CA VAL A 131 -10.03 -11.26 13.67
C VAL A 131 -11.37 -11.66 13.08
N LEU A 132 -11.43 -11.89 11.78
CA LEU A 132 -12.66 -12.24 11.08
C LEU A 132 -13.23 -13.57 11.59
N THR A 133 -14.55 -13.58 11.77
CA THR A 133 -15.30 -14.80 12.11
C THR A 133 -15.36 -15.77 10.93
N LYS A 134 -15.76 -17.00 11.19
CA LYS A 134 -16.01 -18.01 10.14
C LYS A 134 -17.06 -17.53 9.12
N ASP A 135 -18.10 -16.86 9.58
CA ASP A 135 -19.20 -16.39 8.72
C ASP A 135 -18.77 -15.23 7.82
N GLU A 136 -17.74 -14.48 8.23
CA GLU A 136 -17.07 -13.44 7.43
C GLU A 136 -16.01 -14.02 6.49
N GLY A 137 -15.86 -15.34 6.43
CA GLY A 137 -14.85 -16.03 5.61
C GLY A 137 -13.48 -16.14 6.28
N GLY A 138 -13.38 -15.80 7.56
CA GLY A 138 -12.17 -15.86 8.36
C GLY A 138 -11.84 -17.25 8.93
N ARG A 139 -11.17 -17.24 10.08
CA ARG A 139 -10.77 -18.46 10.81
C ARG A 139 -11.94 -19.07 11.58
N HIS A 140 -11.80 -20.34 11.90
CA HIS A 140 -12.70 -21.07 12.83
C HIS A 140 -11.94 -21.61 14.06
N THR A 141 -10.62 -21.37 14.13
CA THR A 141 -9.76 -21.77 15.24
C THR A 141 -9.02 -20.56 15.80
N PRO A 142 -8.69 -20.55 17.10
CA PRO A 142 -7.87 -19.50 17.69
C PRO A 142 -6.44 -19.52 17.15
N PHE A 143 -5.71 -18.45 17.40
CA PHE A 143 -4.25 -18.40 17.27
C PHE A 143 -3.60 -17.96 18.58
N PHE A 144 -2.29 -18.21 18.69
CA PHE A 144 -1.49 -18.03 19.90
C PHE A 144 -0.31 -17.11 19.58
N THR A 145 0.40 -16.66 20.61
CA THR A 145 1.70 -16.00 20.45
C THR A 145 2.64 -16.85 19.58
N GLY A 146 3.38 -16.20 18.71
CA GLY A 146 4.25 -16.87 17.74
C GLY A 146 3.55 -17.24 16.42
N TYR A 147 2.28 -16.84 16.22
CA TYR A 147 1.57 -17.01 14.96
C TYR A 147 2.24 -16.22 13.84
N LYS A 148 2.52 -16.86 12.68
CA LYS A 148 3.30 -16.32 11.57
C LYS A 148 2.53 -16.27 10.24
N PRO A 149 1.54 -15.40 10.12
CA PRO A 149 0.79 -15.22 8.87
C PRO A 149 1.50 -14.29 7.89
N GLN A 150 0.82 -14.05 6.74
CA GLN A 150 1.20 -13.02 5.78
C GLN A 150 0.46 -11.72 6.10
N PHE A 151 1.22 -10.63 6.20
CA PHE A 151 0.71 -9.27 6.36
C PHE A 151 0.73 -8.58 5.00
N TYR A 152 -0.39 -7.99 4.61
CA TYR A 152 -0.54 -7.27 3.35
C TYR A 152 -0.62 -5.78 3.62
N PHE A 153 0.46 -5.07 3.28
CA PHE A 153 0.54 -3.62 3.35
C PHE A 153 0.66 -3.07 1.94
N ARG A 154 -0.19 -2.10 1.54
CA ARG A 154 -0.14 -1.50 0.20
C ARG A 154 0.01 -2.57 -0.91
N THR A 155 1.19 -2.66 -1.53
CA THR A 155 1.49 -3.57 -2.66
C THR A 155 2.38 -4.75 -2.28
N THR A 156 2.76 -4.88 -1.00
CA THR A 156 3.61 -5.98 -0.51
C THR A 156 2.85 -6.96 0.38
N ASP A 157 3.31 -8.19 0.38
CA ASP A 157 2.98 -9.20 1.37
C ASP A 157 4.27 -9.66 2.06
N ILE A 158 4.22 -9.78 3.38
CA ILE A 158 5.38 -10.11 4.19
C ILE A 158 4.97 -10.98 5.37
N THR A 159 5.80 -11.97 5.69
CA THR A 159 5.62 -12.78 6.89
C THR A 159 5.98 -11.95 8.13
N GLY A 160 5.13 -12.03 9.15
CA GLY A 160 5.40 -11.42 10.46
C GLY A 160 4.98 -12.35 11.58
N GLU A 161 5.65 -12.24 12.72
CA GLU A 161 5.33 -12.95 13.95
C GLU A 161 4.46 -12.07 14.84
N VAL A 162 3.34 -12.64 15.34
CA VAL A 162 2.40 -11.96 16.23
C VAL A 162 2.74 -12.30 17.67
N HIS A 163 2.88 -11.28 18.52
CA HIS A 163 3.07 -11.41 19.96
C HIS A 163 1.84 -10.85 20.67
N LEU A 164 1.18 -11.71 21.45
CA LEU A 164 0.01 -11.33 22.25
C LEU A 164 0.44 -10.56 23.50
N PRO A 165 -0.40 -9.66 24.03
CA PRO A 165 -0.12 -8.97 25.28
C PRO A 165 -0.08 -9.94 26.46
N GLU A 166 0.60 -9.53 27.53
CA GLU A 166 0.73 -10.32 28.76
C GLU A 166 -0.66 -10.70 29.33
N GLY A 167 -0.83 -11.96 29.70
CA GLY A 167 -2.08 -12.49 30.25
C GLY A 167 -3.08 -12.96 29.19
N VAL A 168 -2.81 -12.77 27.90
CA VAL A 168 -3.64 -13.29 26.82
C VAL A 168 -3.00 -14.56 26.25
N GLU A 169 -3.64 -15.70 26.45
CA GLU A 169 -3.14 -16.99 25.96
C GLU A 169 -3.47 -17.23 24.49
N MET A 170 -4.66 -16.82 24.05
CA MET A 170 -5.15 -17.03 22.68
C MET A 170 -6.08 -15.91 22.22
N VAL A 171 -6.27 -15.81 20.91
CA VAL A 171 -7.22 -14.89 20.27
C VAL A 171 -8.22 -15.69 19.45
N MET A 172 -9.50 -15.42 19.65
CA MET A 172 -10.60 -16.10 18.98
C MET A 172 -11.07 -15.34 17.74
N PRO A 173 -11.64 -16.04 16.75
CA PRO A 173 -12.38 -15.36 15.67
C PRO A 173 -13.50 -14.47 16.24
N GLY A 174 -13.56 -13.22 15.78
CA GLY A 174 -14.47 -12.17 16.27
C GLY A 174 -13.86 -11.23 17.30
N ASP A 175 -12.66 -11.53 17.81
CA ASP A 175 -12.00 -10.66 18.78
C ASP A 175 -11.40 -9.41 18.13
N ASN A 176 -11.40 -8.31 18.92
CA ASN A 176 -10.57 -7.13 18.70
C ASN A 176 -9.44 -7.13 19.72
N ILE A 177 -8.21 -7.00 19.27
CA ILE A 177 -7.04 -7.09 20.15
C ILE A 177 -5.88 -6.21 19.68
N SER A 178 -5.17 -5.62 20.67
CA SER A 178 -3.87 -5.01 20.44
C SER A 178 -2.78 -6.06 20.45
N VAL A 179 -1.97 -6.12 19.40
CA VAL A 179 -0.85 -7.05 19.28
C VAL A 179 0.42 -6.34 18.87
N SER A 180 1.57 -6.90 19.25
CA SER A 180 2.87 -6.52 18.70
C SER A 180 3.22 -7.45 17.55
N VAL A 181 3.80 -6.90 16.49
CA VAL A 181 4.19 -7.64 15.29
C VAL A 181 5.64 -7.38 14.97
N GLU A 182 6.37 -8.45 14.62
CA GLU A 182 7.73 -8.39 14.11
C GLU A 182 7.77 -8.99 12.71
N LEU A 183 8.10 -8.16 11.72
CA LEU A 183 8.20 -8.56 10.30
C LEU A 183 9.59 -9.12 10.00
N ILE A 184 9.67 -10.06 9.04
CA ILE A 184 10.96 -10.66 8.63
C ILE A 184 11.87 -9.70 7.85
N HIS A 185 11.32 -8.65 7.25
CA HIS A 185 12.04 -7.59 6.54
C HIS A 185 11.42 -6.22 6.87
N PRO A 186 12.22 -5.14 6.84
CA PRO A 186 11.70 -3.80 7.05
C PRO A 186 10.86 -3.36 5.85
N ILE A 187 9.69 -2.77 6.11
CA ILE A 187 8.82 -2.17 5.10
C ILE A 187 8.48 -0.74 5.47
N ALA A 188 8.09 0.05 4.48
CA ALA A 188 7.65 1.43 4.69
C ALA A 188 6.26 1.46 5.36
N ILE A 189 6.24 1.59 6.68
CA ILE A 189 5.01 1.69 7.49
C ILE A 189 5.00 2.98 8.29
N GLU A 190 3.80 3.40 8.63
CA GLU A 190 3.54 4.60 9.44
C GLU A 190 2.29 4.37 10.29
N GLN A 191 2.14 5.15 11.35
CA GLN A 191 0.97 5.12 12.20
C GLN A 191 -0.31 5.42 11.40
N GLY A 192 -1.37 4.66 11.65
CA GLY A 192 -2.64 4.76 10.93
C GLY A 192 -2.71 3.95 9.65
N LEU A 193 -1.60 3.34 9.19
CA LEU A 193 -1.62 2.48 8.01
C LEU A 193 -2.45 1.22 8.26
N ARG A 194 -3.39 0.95 7.37
CA ARG A 194 -4.22 -0.27 7.43
C ARG A 194 -3.53 -1.43 6.73
N PHE A 195 -3.79 -2.63 7.24
CA PHE A 195 -3.30 -3.87 6.65
C PHE A 195 -4.30 -5.01 6.78
N SER A 196 -4.09 -6.05 5.98
CA SER A 196 -4.81 -7.32 6.10
C SER A 196 -3.86 -8.44 6.49
N ILE A 197 -4.36 -9.40 7.26
CA ILE A 197 -3.65 -10.65 7.59
C ILE A 197 -4.30 -11.78 6.79
N ARG A 198 -3.46 -12.58 6.12
CA ARG A 198 -3.95 -13.67 5.26
C ARG A 198 -3.23 -14.98 5.54
N GLU A 199 -3.99 -16.06 5.38
CA GLU A 199 -3.52 -17.44 5.39
C GLU A 199 -4.00 -18.16 4.12
N GLY A 200 -3.09 -18.79 3.40
CA GLY A 200 -3.44 -19.59 2.23
C GLY A 200 -4.35 -18.86 1.22
N GLY A 201 -4.12 -17.55 1.00
CA GLY A 201 -4.92 -16.74 0.10
C GLY A 201 -6.23 -16.19 0.68
N ARG A 202 -6.58 -16.57 1.92
CA ARG A 202 -7.80 -16.14 2.62
C ARG A 202 -7.50 -15.05 3.63
N THR A 203 -8.24 -13.93 3.61
CA THR A 203 -8.13 -12.89 4.63
C THR A 203 -8.73 -13.41 5.94
N VAL A 204 -7.96 -13.39 7.02
CA VAL A 204 -8.35 -13.89 8.33
C VAL A 204 -8.44 -12.81 9.40
N ALA A 205 -7.83 -11.66 9.15
CA ALA A 205 -7.93 -10.50 10.03
C ALA A 205 -7.62 -9.21 9.27
N SER A 206 -8.00 -8.09 9.85
CA SER A 206 -7.60 -6.75 9.39
C SER A 206 -7.15 -5.93 10.59
N GLY A 207 -6.23 -5.00 10.35
CA GLY A 207 -5.70 -4.17 11.42
C GLY A 207 -5.25 -2.79 10.95
N VAL A 208 -4.89 -2.00 11.92
CA VAL A 208 -4.28 -0.68 11.75
C VAL A 208 -3.03 -0.57 12.61
N VAL A 209 -1.98 0.02 12.07
CA VAL A 209 -0.75 0.31 12.82
C VAL A 209 -1.07 1.39 13.86
N ALA A 210 -0.99 1.04 15.12
CA ALA A 210 -1.26 1.96 16.23
C ALA A 210 0.00 2.72 16.65
N ASP A 211 1.16 2.05 16.65
CA ASP A 211 2.45 2.62 17.06
C ASP A 211 3.61 1.89 16.37
N ILE A 212 4.73 2.57 16.18
CA ILE A 212 5.95 2.00 15.59
C ILE A 212 6.92 1.72 16.73
N ASN A 213 7.40 0.48 16.83
CA ASN A 213 8.48 0.13 17.74
C ASN A 213 9.81 0.56 17.09
N GLU A 214 10.61 1.34 17.82
CA GLU A 214 11.97 1.67 17.39
C GLU A 214 12.92 0.47 17.58
#